data_e54c04146fab63f9af6a3a07220d298e
#
_entry.id   e54c04146fab63f9af6a3a07220d298e
#
_cell.length_a   1.000
_cell.length_b   1.000
_cell.length_c   1.000
_cell.angle_alpha   90.00
_cell.angle_beta   90.00
_cell.angle_gamma   90.00
#
_symmetry.space_group_name_H-M   'P 1'
#
loop_
_entity.id
_entity.type
_entity.pdbx_description
1 polymer ?
#
loop_
_entity_poly.entity_id
_entity_poly.type
_entity_poly.pdbx_seq_one_letter_code
_entity_poly.pdbx_strand_id
1 'polypeptide(L)'
;MRHRMIVLVAVCCLSLFTQCQTAEELVDKNIQAKGGMEKIKAIHSLHMTGKLTGGGGFTAMVTQDSMRPNLVRETFSLQGMTGVQAYDGAVGWQIQPFGGHKDPELMGEDDVRGLLRDADFDGPLVDYREKGNTVEYLGHDVVDGDDALRLKVTLKNGDILYYYLDPDTYLEIRKEIQEFIRGSIRENVVDLGSYKPVAGVMYPFSIASGPKNRPNAAQTTTIEKIDVNAPLAKSEFELPASLRQGASAKPDAEKH
;
A
#
# COMPACT_ATOMS: atom_id res chain seq x y z
N MET A 1 -52.92 46.82 -43.94
CA MET A 1 -52.46 45.43 -43.73
C MET A 1 -51.08 45.44 -42.95
N ARG A 2 -51.12 45.14 -41.66
CA ARG A 2 -49.95 45.15 -40.79
C ARG A 2 -49.53 43.71 -40.53
N HIS A 3 -48.42 43.27 -41.11
CA HIS A 3 -47.83 41.97 -40.86
C HIS A 3 -47.10 42.00 -39.51
N ARG A 4 -47.55 41.21 -38.53
CA ARG A 4 -46.89 40.94 -37.28
C ARG A 4 -45.96 39.74 -37.49
N MET A 5 -44.65 40.03 -37.46
CA MET A 5 -43.58 39.02 -37.48
C MET A 5 -43.40 38.50 -36.06
N ILE A 6 -43.75 37.25 -35.83
CA ILE A 6 -43.55 36.56 -34.57
C ILE A 6 -42.12 35.99 -34.62
N VAL A 7 -41.23 36.54 -33.80
CA VAL A 7 -39.85 36.00 -33.60
C VAL A 7 -39.95 34.92 -32.53
N LEU A 8 -39.76 33.68 -32.93
CA LEU A 8 -39.68 32.51 -32.05
C LEU A 8 -38.26 32.43 -31.50
N VAL A 9 -38.05 32.83 -30.24
CA VAL A 9 -36.76 32.65 -29.55
C VAL A 9 -36.73 31.21 -29.04
N ALA A 10 -35.97 30.37 -29.71
CA ALA A 10 -35.64 29.02 -29.22
C ALA A 10 -34.60 29.13 -28.11
N VAL A 11 -35.01 28.97 -26.85
CA VAL A 11 -34.11 28.85 -25.70
C VAL A 11 -33.55 27.44 -25.71
N CYS A 12 -32.30 27.28 -26.21
CA CYS A 12 -31.52 26.05 -26.05
C CYS A 12 -31.09 25.93 -24.57
N CYS A 13 -31.80 25.14 -23.77
CA CYS A 13 -31.32 24.68 -22.47
C CYS A 13 -30.17 23.71 -22.72
N LEU A 14 -28.93 24.20 -22.67
CA LEU A 14 -27.74 23.36 -22.47
C LEU A 14 -27.83 22.79 -21.05
N SER A 15 -28.29 21.55 -20.93
CA SER A 15 -28.15 20.76 -19.71
C SER A 15 -26.66 20.47 -19.54
N LEU A 16 -26.01 21.22 -18.67
CA LEU A 16 -24.68 20.86 -18.14
C LEU A 16 -24.88 19.58 -17.33
N PHE A 17 -24.67 18.43 -17.97
CA PHE A 17 -24.43 17.19 -17.25
C PHE A 17 -23.11 17.38 -16.51
N THR A 18 -23.18 17.80 -15.26
CA THR A 18 -22.07 17.61 -14.30
C THR A 18 -21.88 16.11 -14.21
N GLN A 19 -20.91 15.60 -14.95
CA GLN A 19 -20.49 14.21 -14.86
C GLN A 19 -19.96 14.02 -13.43
N CYS A 20 -20.78 13.38 -12.57
CA CYS A 20 -20.35 13.03 -11.23
C CYS A 20 -19.22 11.99 -11.36
N GLN A 21 -18.04 12.36 -10.94
CA GLN A 21 -16.86 11.51 -10.97
C GLN A 21 -17.13 10.25 -10.13
N THR A 22 -16.92 9.09 -10.71
CA THR A 22 -17.18 7.80 -10.04
C THR A 22 -15.91 7.25 -9.39
N ALA A 23 -16.07 6.34 -8.42
CA ALA A 23 -14.95 5.64 -7.81
C ALA A 23 -14.14 4.85 -8.87
N GLU A 24 -14.82 4.19 -9.82
CA GLU A 24 -14.19 3.43 -10.89
C GLU A 24 -13.33 4.32 -11.80
N GLU A 25 -13.86 5.46 -12.25
CA GLU A 25 -13.09 6.42 -13.04
C GLU A 25 -11.84 6.92 -12.32
N LEU A 26 -11.92 7.14 -11.00
CA LEU A 26 -10.76 7.56 -10.21
C LEU A 26 -9.72 6.46 -10.05
N VAL A 27 -10.15 5.22 -9.86
CA VAL A 27 -9.25 4.06 -9.85
C VAL A 27 -8.54 3.91 -11.20
N ASP A 28 -9.28 4.01 -12.31
CA ASP A 28 -8.71 3.93 -13.65
C ASP A 28 -7.69 5.05 -13.90
N LYS A 29 -8.01 6.29 -13.50
CA LYS A 29 -7.09 7.43 -13.62
C LYS A 29 -5.83 7.22 -12.76
N ASN A 30 -5.96 6.72 -11.53
CA ASN A 30 -4.82 6.39 -10.68
C ASN A 30 -3.93 5.32 -11.33
N ILE A 31 -4.52 4.23 -11.85
CA ILE A 31 -3.78 3.17 -12.53
C ILE A 31 -3.04 3.72 -13.77
N GLN A 32 -3.69 4.58 -14.56
CA GLN A 32 -3.07 5.23 -15.73
C GLN A 32 -1.94 6.17 -15.30
N ALA A 33 -2.12 6.97 -14.26
CA ALA A 33 -1.11 7.86 -13.68
C ALA A 33 0.11 7.09 -13.19
N LYS A 34 -0.09 5.91 -12.63
CA LYS A 34 0.99 4.99 -12.20
C LYS A 34 1.71 4.32 -13.37
N GLY A 35 1.26 4.45 -14.60
CA GLY A 35 1.92 3.91 -15.81
C GLY A 35 1.07 2.95 -16.62
N GLY A 36 -0.12 2.63 -16.16
CA GLY A 36 -1.09 1.77 -16.81
C GLY A 36 -0.97 0.29 -16.42
N MET A 37 -2.08 -0.42 -16.54
CA MET A 37 -2.23 -1.81 -16.11
C MET A 37 -1.18 -2.74 -16.73
N GLU A 38 -0.89 -2.57 -18.02
CA GLU A 38 0.06 -3.43 -18.75
C GLU A 38 1.46 -3.39 -18.11
N LYS A 39 1.97 -2.18 -17.83
CA LYS A 39 3.32 -2.02 -17.25
C LYS A 39 3.36 -2.52 -15.81
N ILE A 40 2.30 -2.24 -15.02
CA ILE A 40 2.19 -2.73 -13.64
C ILE A 40 2.23 -4.26 -13.63
N LYS A 41 1.46 -4.92 -14.51
CA LYS A 41 1.41 -6.39 -14.59
C LYS A 41 2.67 -7.04 -15.17
N ALA A 42 3.47 -6.30 -15.94
CA ALA A 42 4.75 -6.78 -16.46
C ALA A 42 5.85 -6.88 -15.39
N ILE A 43 5.60 -6.33 -14.20
CA ILE A 43 6.53 -6.43 -13.07
C ILE A 43 6.26 -7.73 -12.31
N HIS A 44 7.27 -8.58 -12.19
CA HIS A 44 7.18 -9.86 -11.50
C HIS A 44 7.87 -9.86 -10.15
N SER A 45 8.88 -9.01 -9.99
CA SER A 45 9.60 -8.81 -8.73
C SER A 45 10.10 -7.38 -8.59
N LEU A 46 10.28 -6.94 -7.34
CA LEU A 46 10.86 -5.66 -6.97
C LEU A 46 11.93 -5.88 -5.90
N HIS A 47 13.05 -5.20 -6.05
CA HIS A 47 14.05 -5.04 -5.01
C HIS A 47 14.21 -3.55 -4.73
N MET A 48 13.81 -3.12 -3.55
CA MET A 48 13.88 -1.72 -3.12
C MET A 48 14.86 -1.57 -1.97
N THR A 49 15.73 -0.56 -2.06
CA THR A 49 16.65 -0.19 -0.99
C THR A 49 16.46 1.26 -0.60
N GLY A 50 16.67 1.58 0.66
CA GLY A 50 16.50 2.94 1.15
C GLY A 50 16.98 3.12 2.59
N LYS A 51 16.64 4.28 3.12
CA LYS A 51 16.96 4.68 4.48
C LYS A 51 15.70 5.07 5.24
N LEU A 52 15.51 4.49 6.39
CA LEU A 52 14.50 4.88 7.35
C LEU A 52 15.11 5.84 8.36
N THR A 53 14.52 7.01 8.50
CA THR A 53 14.87 8.00 9.53
C THR A 53 13.69 8.15 10.49
N GLY A 54 13.93 8.03 11.78
CA GLY A 54 12.89 8.11 12.81
C GLY A 54 13.13 9.22 13.83
N GLY A 55 12.17 9.37 14.74
CA GLY A 55 12.28 10.26 15.88
C GLY A 55 13.53 9.95 16.71
N GLY A 56 14.22 11.00 17.18
CA GLY A 56 15.51 10.83 17.89
C GLY A 56 16.73 10.78 16.98
N GLY A 57 16.58 10.93 15.65
CA GLY A 57 17.67 11.09 14.69
C GLY A 57 18.40 9.81 14.31
N PHE A 58 17.83 8.63 14.58
CA PHE A 58 18.41 7.38 14.08
C PHE A 58 18.15 7.21 12.59
N THR A 59 19.10 6.57 11.91
CA THR A 59 18.96 6.17 10.50
C THR A 59 19.30 4.70 10.39
N ALA A 60 18.40 3.94 9.74
CA ALA A 60 18.60 2.53 9.45
C ALA A 60 18.53 2.28 7.94
N MET A 61 19.27 1.28 7.48
CA MET A 61 19.11 0.78 6.11
C MET A 61 17.90 -0.13 6.05
N VAL A 62 17.07 0.05 5.01
CA VAL A 62 15.91 -0.79 4.74
C VAL A 62 16.01 -1.41 3.36
N THR A 63 15.53 -2.63 3.25
CA THR A 63 15.39 -3.32 1.98
C THR A 63 14.03 -4.00 1.95
N GLN A 64 13.34 -3.90 0.82
CA GLN A 64 12.12 -4.66 0.57
C GLN A 64 12.25 -5.42 -0.74
N ASP A 65 12.11 -6.72 -0.64
CA ASP A 65 12.02 -7.65 -1.76
C ASP A 65 10.57 -8.12 -1.90
N SER A 66 10.03 -8.04 -3.11
CA SER A 66 8.67 -8.49 -3.39
C SER A 66 8.65 -9.33 -4.67
N MET A 67 7.87 -10.40 -4.69
CA MET A 67 7.74 -11.28 -5.86
C MET A 67 6.32 -11.82 -5.96
N ARG A 68 5.80 -11.88 -7.20
CA ARG A 68 4.49 -12.46 -7.45
C ARG A 68 4.42 -13.95 -7.06
N PRO A 69 3.23 -14.43 -6.61
CA PRO A 69 1.98 -13.66 -6.56
C PRO A 69 1.87 -12.74 -5.33
N ASN A 70 2.50 -13.04 -4.20
CA ASN A 70 2.32 -12.35 -2.92
C ASN A 70 3.44 -12.66 -1.93
N LEU A 71 4.67 -12.68 -2.40
CA LEU A 71 5.85 -12.87 -1.55
C LEU A 71 6.43 -11.51 -1.19
N VAL A 72 6.78 -11.30 0.06
CA VAL A 72 7.49 -10.10 0.52
C VAL A 72 8.49 -10.45 1.61
N ARG A 73 9.63 -9.77 1.59
CA ARG A 73 10.66 -9.84 2.61
C ARG A 73 11.22 -8.45 2.85
N GLU A 74 11.17 -8.03 4.08
CA GLU A 74 11.67 -6.73 4.52
C GLU A 74 12.83 -6.90 5.48
N THR A 75 13.84 -6.06 5.35
CA THR A 75 14.94 -6.00 6.29
C THR A 75 15.12 -4.59 6.83
N PHE A 76 15.50 -4.51 8.09
CA PHE A 76 15.81 -3.30 8.81
C PHE A 76 17.15 -3.47 9.50
N SER A 77 18.18 -2.73 9.07
CA SER A 77 19.55 -2.85 9.59
C SER A 77 19.98 -1.60 10.33
N LEU A 78 20.31 -1.74 11.61
CA LEU A 78 20.75 -0.66 12.48
C LEU A 78 21.87 -1.17 13.40
N GLN A 79 22.97 -0.44 13.47
CA GLN A 79 24.10 -0.74 14.39
C GLN A 79 24.62 -2.18 14.30
N GLY A 80 24.69 -2.75 13.09
CA GLY A 80 25.18 -4.11 12.85
C GLY A 80 24.19 -5.23 13.17
N MET A 81 22.98 -4.90 13.61
CA MET A 81 21.88 -5.86 13.77
C MET A 81 20.90 -5.72 12.61
N THR A 82 20.33 -6.83 12.15
CA THR A 82 19.33 -6.85 11.07
C THR A 82 18.08 -7.59 11.53
N GLY A 83 16.98 -6.86 11.60
CA GLY A 83 15.64 -7.43 11.70
C GLY A 83 15.16 -7.88 10.33
N VAL A 84 14.33 -8.92 10.29
CA VAL A 84 13.72 -9.46 9.08
C VAL A 84 12.26 -9.72 9.35
N GLN A 85 11.41 -9.37 8.39
CA GLN A 85 10.02 -9.82 8.30
C GLN A 85 9.81 -10.39 6.91
N ALA A 86 9.12 -11.52 6.79
CA ALA A 86 8.85 -12.11 5.49
C ALA A 86 7.53 -12.88 5.49
N TYR A 87 6.90 -12.92 4.31
CA TYR A 87 5.72 -13.71 4.00
C TYR A 87 6.00 -14.59 2.78
N ASP A 88 5.83 -15.89 2.93
CA ASP A 88 6.16 -16.88 1.90
C ASP A 88 4.98 -17.26 0.99
N GLY A 89 3.88 -16.51 1.10
CA GLY A 89 2.62 -16.77 0.40
C GLY A 89 1.60 -17.54 1.26
N ALA A 90 2.01 -18.06 2.43
CA ALA A 90 1.16 -18.82 3.35
C ALA A 90 1.34 -18.38 4.81
N VAL A 91 2.58 -18.16 5.26
CA VAL A 91 2.92 -17.84 6.64
C VAL A 91 3.86 -16.65 6.71
N GLY A 92 3.63 -15.78 7.70
CA GLY A 92 4.57 -14.73 8.07
C GLY A 92 5.55 -15.20 9.13
N TRP A 93 6.80 -14.78 9.00
CA TRP A 93 7.85 -15.05 9.98
C TRP A 93 8.75 -13.82 10.16
N GLN A 94 9.45 -13.76 11.29
CA GLN A 94 10.29 -12.61 11.61
C GLN A 94 11.52 -13.00 12.42
N ILE A 95 12.53 -12.11 12.40
CA ILE A 95 13.67 -12.06 13.31
C ILE A 95 13.72 -10.65 13.88
N GLN A 96 13.62 -10.49 15.21
CA GLN A 96 13.61 -9.18 15.87
C GLN A 96 14.75 -9.02 16.88
N PRO A 97 16.02 -8.85 16.43
CA PRO A 97 17.16 -8.80 17.31
C PRO A 97 17.15 -7.59 18.25
N PHE A 98 16.47 -6.50 17.87
CA PHE A 98 16.32 -5.29 18.69
C PHE A 98 15.46 -5.52 19.94
N GLY A 99 14.56 -6.51 19.91
CA GLY A 99 13.76 -6.96 21.04
C GLY A 99 14.39 -8.12 21.83
N GLY A 100 15.61 -8.54 21.45
CA GLY A 100 16.27 -9.70 22.04
C GLY A 100 15.92 -11.05 21.38
N HIS A 101 15.00 -11.07 20.41
CA HIS A 101 14.56 -12.25 19.66
C HIS A 101 15.45 -12.46 18.43
N LYS A 102 16.56 -13.19 18.59
CA LYS A 102 17.55 -13.42 17.52
C LYS A 102 17.22 -14.61 16.64
N ASP A 103 16.38 -15.51 17.14
CA ASP A 103 15.93 -16.69 16.38
C ASP A 103 14.69 -16.35 15.55
N PRO A 104 14.50 -17.00 14.41
CA PRO A 104 13.27 -16.86 13.63
C PRO A 104 12.04 -17.32 14.43
N GLU A 105 10.95 -16.58 14.32
CA GLU A 105 9.66 -16.90 14.94
C GLU A 105 8.51 -16.68 13.97
N LEU A 106 7.40 -17.39 14.15
CA LEU A 106 6.19 -17.16 13.38
C LEU A 106 5.52 -15.87 13.82
N MET A 107 5.00 -15.11 12.87
CA MET A 107 4.17 -13.95 13.16
C MET A 107 2.73 -14.37 13.49
N GLY A 108 2.12 -13.67 14.44
CA GLY A 108 0.70 -13.81 14.74
C GLY A 108 -0.18 -13.19 13.64
N GLU A 109 -1.46 -13.54 13.62
CA GLU A 109 -2.43 -13.03 12.62
C GLU A 109 -2.49 -11.50 12.59
N ASP A 110 -2.44 -10.85 13.74
CA ASP A 110 -2.45 -9.39 13.81
C ASP A 110 -1.13 -8.76 13.36
N ASP A 111 -0.02 -9.41 13.62
CA ASP A 111 1.31 -8.88 13.34
C ASP A 111 1.66 -9.01 11.82
N VAL A 112 1.10 -10.02 11.14
CA VAL A 112 1.32 -10.26 9.69
C VAL A 112 0.47 -9.34 8.80
N ARG A 113 -0.55 -8.67 9.32
CA ARG A 113 -1.51 -7.86 8.50
C ARG A 113 -0.83 -6.79 7.65
N GLY A 114 0.11 -6.05 8.23
CA GLY A 114 0.90 -5.06 7.48
C GLY A 114 1.64 -5.70 6.33
N LEU A 115 2.35 -6.77 6.62
CA LEU A 115 3.16 -7.51 5.66
C LEU A 115 2.32 -8.11 4.51
N LEU A 116 1.09 -8.56 4.80
CA LEU A 116 0.15 -9.03 3.78
C LEU A 116 -0.26 -7.93 2.79
N ARG A 117 -0.39 -6.67 3.26
CA ARG A 117 -0.64 -5.54 2.35
C ARG A 117 0.57 -5.24 1.49
N ASP A 118 1.77 -5.32 2.05
CA ASP A 118 3.01 -5.04 1.33
C ASP A 118 3.36 -6.17 0.35
N ALA A 119 2.89 -7.39 0.60
CA ALA A 119 2.96 -8.53 -0.32
C ALA A 119 2.14 -8.31 -1.61
N ASP A 120 1.07 -7.51 -1.55
CA ASP A 120 0.33 -7.05 -2.71
C ASP A 120 0.96 -5.77 -3.28
N PHE A 121 2.15 -5.88 -3.87
CA PHE A 121 2.91 -4.73 -4.32
C PHE A 121 2.28 -3.94 -5.48
N ASP A 122 1.25 -4.48 -6.16
CA ASP A 122 0.42 -3.71 -7.09
C ASP A 122 -0.48 -2.71 -6.34
N GLY A 123 -0.78 -3.02 -5.09
CA GLY A 123 -1.69 -2.29 -4.23
C GLY A 123 -3.16 -2.66 -4.43
N PRO A 124 -4.00 -2.37 -3.44
CA PRO A 124 -5.39 -2.84 -3.39
C PRO A 124 -6.35 -2.21 -4.41
N LEU A 125 -5.95 -1.16 -5.14
CA LEU A 125 -6.74 -0.56 -6.23
C LEU A 125 -6.63 -1.34 -7.53
N VAL A 126 -5.50 -1.98 -7.79
CA VAL A 126 -5.28 -2.84 -8.97
C VAL A 126 -6.07 -4.13 -8.80
N ASP A 127 -6.92 -4.46 -9.76
CA ASP A 127 -7.82 -5.63 -9.73
C ASP A 127 -8.64 -5.71 -8.43
N TYR A 128 -9.11 -4.58 -7.95
CA TYR A 128 -9.74 -4.50 -6.62
C TYR A 128 -10.94 -5.42 -6.47
N ARG A 129 -11.75 -5.61 -7.54
CA ARG A 129 -12.92 -6.50 -7.52
C ARG A 129 -12.52 -7.97 -7.41
N GLU A 130 -11.51 -8.39 -8.19
CA GLU A 130 -10.96 -9.75 -8.20
C GLU A 130 -10.33 -10.10 -6.85
N LYS A 131 -9.70 -9.11 -6.20
CA LYS A 131 -9.17 -9.23 -4.83
C LYS A 131 -10.27 -9.28 -3.76
N GLY A 132 -11.53 -8.99 -4.13
CA GLY A 132 -12.66 -8.94 -3.22
C GLY A 132 -12.74 -7.65 -2.40
N ASN A 133 -12.07 -6.59 -2.86
CA ASN A 133 -12.13 -5.26 -2.27
C ASN A 133 -13.30 -4.46 -2.85
N THR A 134 -13.76 -3.44 -2.11
CA THR A 134 -14.72 -2.46 -2.61
C THR A 134 -14.11 -1.06 -2.55
N VAL A 135 -14.51 -0.19 -3.48
CA VAL A 135 -14.04 1.20 -3.53
C VAL A 135 -15.23 2.14 -3.61
N GLU A 136 -15.23 3.16 -2.75
CA GLU A 136 -16.23 4.22 -2.68
C GLU A 136 -15.54 5.57 -2.87
N TYR A 137 -16.09 6.46 -3.71
CA TYR A 137 -15.64 7.85 -3.79
C TYR A 137 -16.38 8.68 -2.73
N LEU A 138 -15.63 9.33 -1.84
CA LEU A 138 -16.18 10.12 -0.74
C LEU A 138 -16.23 11.63 -1.02
N GLY A 139 -15.81 12.06 -2.22
CA GLY A 139 -15.75 13.48 -2.59
C GLY A 139 -14.34 14.07 -2.38
N HIS A 140 -14.30 15.40 -2.35
CA HIS A 140 -13.09 16.15 -2.08
C HIS A 140 -12.80 16.21 -0.58
N ASP A 141 -11.52 16.27 -0.25
CA ASP A 141 -11.00 16.48 1.11
C ASP A 141 -9.75 17.37 1.03
N VAL A 142 -9.15 17.71 2.17
CA VAL A 142 -7.95 18.56 2.24
C VAL A 142 -6.83 17.80 2.93
N VAL A 143 -5.66 17.76 2.29
CA VAL A 143 -4.43 17.18 2.83
C VAL A 143 -3.37 18.27 2.91
N ASP A 144 -2.96 18.63 4.12
CA ASP A 144 -1.94 19.66 4.41
C ASP A 144 -2.21 21.05 3.76
N GLY A 145 -3.50 21.34 3.47
CA GLY A 145 -3.96 22.59 2.87
C GLY A 145 -4.27 22.49 1.38
N ASP A 146 -3.91 21.41 0.73
CA ASP A 146 -4.16 21.16 -0.70
C ASP A 146 -5.40 20.28 -0.90
N ASP A 147 -6.12 20.49 -2.02
CA ASP A 147 -7.29 19.70 -2.40
C ASP A 147 -6.88 18.26 -2.75
N ALA A 148 -7.72 17.30 -2.39
CA ALA A 148 -7.51 15.88 -2.67
C ALA A 148 -8.83 15.16 -2.98
N LEU A 149 -8.76 14.14 -3.82
CA LEU A 149 -9.88 13.24 -4.11
C LEU A 149 -9.80 12.05 -3.16
N ARG A 150 -10.84 11.86 -2.34
CA ARG A 150 -10.83 10.83 -1.30
C ARG A 150 -11.58 9.57 -1.73
N LEU A 151 -10.88 8.44 -1.74
CA LEU A 151 -11.46 7.11 -1.93
C LEU A 151 -11.41 6.34 -0.61
N LYS A 152 -12.47 5.58 -0.34
CA LYS A 152 -12.48 4.56 0.72
C LYS A 152 -12.39 3.19 0.06
N VAL A 153 -11.38 2.43 0.46
CA VAL A 153 -11.18 1.04 0.04
C VAL A 153 -11.42 0.13 1.22
N THR A 154 -12.39 -0.76 1.11
CA THR A 154 -12.61 -1.81 2.10
C THR A 154 -12.01 -3.09 1.57
N LEU A 155 -11.01 -3.62 2.29
CA LEU A 155 -10.33 -4.86 1.93
C LEU A 155 -11.20 -6.08 2.27
N LYS A 156 -10.93 -7.19 1.61
CA LYS A 156 -11.63 -8.47 1.85
C LYS A 156 -11.58 -8.93 3.32
N ASN A 157 -10.52 -8.58 4.05
CA ASN A 157 -10.35 -8.90 5.48
C ASN A 157 -11.06 -7.92 6.43
N GLY A 158 -11.74 -6.90 5.88
CA GLY A 158 -12.46 -5.87 6.62
C GLY A 158 -11.63 -4.64 7.02
N ASP A 159 -10.33 -4.59 6.74
CA ASP A 159 -9.53 -3.39 6.94
C ASP A 159 -9.99 -2.27 5.99
N ILE A 160 -9.89 -1.03 6.43
CA ILE A 160 -10.31 0.13 5.65
C ILE A 160 -9.09 1.00 5.36
N LEU A 161 -8.93 1.36 4.08
CA LEU A 161 -7.92 2.30 3.63
C LEU A 161 -8.60 3.52 3.01
N TYR A 162 -8.23 4.71 3.43
CA TYR A 162 -8.60 5.93 2.73
C TYR A 162 -7.40 6.36 1.87
N TYR A 163 -7.65 6.50 0.57
CA TYR A 163 -6.70 7.03 -0.39
C TYR A 163 -7.03 8.46 -0.70
N TYR A 164 -6.04 9.31 -0.65
CA TYR A 164 -6.12 10.70 -1.05
C TYR A 164 -5.28 10.87 -2.31
N LEU A 165 -5.95 11.17 -3.41
CA LEU A 165 -5.32 11.36 -4.71
C LEU A 165 -5.20 12.85 -4.99
N ASP A 166 -4.05 13.24 -5.51
CA ASP A 166 -3.86 14.57 -6.07
C ASP A 166 -4.78 14.76 -7.29
N PRO A 167 -5.58 15.83 -7.36
CA PRO A 167 -6.60 16.01 -8.41
C PRO A 167 -6.00 16.25 -9.81
N ASP A 168 -4.76 16.70 -9.92
CA ASP A 168 -4.09 16.99 -11.17
C ASP A 168 -3.35 15.77 -11.73
N THR A 169 -2.66 15.03 -10.87
CA THR A 169 -1.83 13.88 -11.26
C THR A 169 -2.49 12.53 -11.03
N TYR A 170 -3.52 12.45 -10.21
CA TYR A 170 -4.18 11.22 -9.73
C TYR A 170 -3.26 10.24 -8.99
N LEU A 171 -2.04 10.66 -8.62
CA LEU A 171 -1.15 9.87 -7.77
C LEU A 171 -1.58 9.98 -6.31
N GLU A 172 -1.28 8.95 -5.53
CA GLU A 172 -1.57 8.92 -4.11
C GLU A 172 -0.65 9.90 -3.36
N ILE A 173 -1.21 10.83 -2.60
CA ILE A 173 -0.43 11.74 -1.75
C ILE A 173 -0.46 11.30 -0.29
N ARG A 174 -1.57 10.67 0.13
CA ARG A 174 -1.74 10.14 1.50
C ARG A 174 -2.59 8.87 1.49
N LYS A 175 -2.30 7.98 2.42
CA LYS A 175 -3.18 6.86 2.79
C LYS A 175 -3.41 6.89 4.29
N GLU A 176 -4.64 6.66 4.72
CA GLU A 176 -4.97 6.35 6.11
C GLU A 176 -5.42 4.90 6.18
N ILE A 177 -4.88 4.17 7.14
CA ILE A 177 -5.11 2.74 7.30
C ILE A 177 -5.81 2.52 8.64
N GLN A 178 -6.99 1.90 8.61
CA GLN A 178 -7.73 1.51 9.81
C GLN A 178 -7.79 -0.01 9.89
N GLU A 179 -7.25 -0.55 10.96
CA GLU A 179 -7.20 -1.98 11.26
C GLU A 179 -7.86 -2.27 12.60
N PHE A 180 -8.63 -3.34 12.66
CA PHE A 180 -9.15 -3.81 13.93
C PHE A 180 -8.21 -4.88 14.50
N ILE A 181 -7.41 -4.50 15.50
CA ILE A 181 -6.37 -5.34 16.10
C ILE A 181 -6.61 -5.46 17.60
N ARG A 182 -6.71 -6.69 18.10
CA ARG A 182 -6.89 -7.00 19.55
C ARG A 182 -8.01 -6.20 20.19
N GLY A 183 -9.15 -6.09 19.51
CA GLY A 183 -10.35 -5.41 20.02
C GLY A 183 -10.33 -3.88 19.92
N SER A 184 -9.34 -3.30 19.25
CA SER A 184 -9.19 -1.85 19.10
C SER A 184 -8.93 -1.46 17.64
N ILE A 185 -9.44 -0.30 17.22
CA ILE A 185 -9.10 0.30 15.94
C ILE A 185 -7.72 0.94 16.06
N ARG A 186 -6.80 0.54 15.19
CA ARG A 186 -5.51 1.22 14.98
C ARG A 186 -5.59 2.03 13.70
N GLU A 187 -5.11 3.26 13.76
CA GLU A 187 -5.06 4.16 12.62
C GLU A 187 -3.62 4.59 12.37
N ASN A 188 -3.17 4.38 11.14
CA ASN A 188 -1.87 4.85 10.66
C ASN A 188 -2.07 5.78 9.47
N VAL A 189 -1.18 6.75 9.33
CA VAL A 189 -1.10 7.66 8.19
C VAL A 189 0.19 7.36 7.44
N VAL A 190 0.10 7.34 6.12
CA VAL A 190 1.24 7.16 5.20
C VAL A 190 1.18 8.27 4.17
N ASP A 191 2.13 9.20 4.24
CA ASP A 191 2.32 10.25 3.24
C ASP A 191 3.30 9.78 2.17
N LEU A 192 2.96 10.02 0.90
CA LEU A 192 3.67 9.55 -0.27
C LEU A 192 4.11 10.73 -1.12
N GLY A 193 5.35 10.73 -1.57
CA GLY A 193 5.87 11.83 -2.36
C GLY A 193 7.11 11.46 -3.17
N SER A 194 7.67 12.48 -3.84
CA SER A 194 8.89 12.33 -4.65
C SER A 194 8.76 11.21 -5.70
N TYR A 195 7.62 11.14 -6.38
CA TYR A 195 7.35 10.12 -7.38
C TYR A 195 8.34 10.16 -8.54
N LYS A 196 8.84 8.97 -8.92
CA LYS A 196 9.76 8.81 -10.06
C LYS A 196 9.35 7.60 -10.88
N PRO A 197 9.52 7.66 -12.21
CA PRO A 197 9.27 6.51 -13.07
C PRO A 197 10.41 5.49 -12.97
N VAL A 198 10.06 4.22 -12.74
CA VAL A 198 10.99 3.08 -12.84
C VAL A 198 10.33 2.05 -13.74
N ALA A 199 10.96 1.66 -14.82
CA ALA A 199 10.40 0.78 -15.87
C ALA A 199 9.01 1.25 -16.38
N GLY A 200 8.76 2.57 -16.35
CA GLY A 200 7.51 3.18 -16.80
C GLY A 200 6.35 3.10 -15.81
N VAL A 201 6.61 2.66 -14.57
CA VAL A 201 5.68 2.73 -13.44
C VAL A 201 6.15 3.79 -12.45
N MET A 202 5.22 4.61 -11.94
CA MET A 202 5.51 5.65 -10.96
C MET A 202 5.54 5.08 -9.55
N TYR A 203 6.67 5.26 -8.87
CA TYR A 203 6.87 4.86 -7.47
C TYR A 203 7.16 6.07 -6.59
N PRO A 204 6.64 6.12 -5.34
CA PRO A 204 7.04 7.12 -4.37
C PRO A 204 8.46 6.83 -3.87
N PHE A 205 9.31 7.87 -3.81
CA PHE A 205 10.66 7.78 -3.26
C PHE A 205 10.77 8.39 -1.86
N SER A 206 9.68 8.98 -1.36
CA SER A 206 9.54 9.44 0.01
C SER A 206 8.26 8.87 0.59
N ILE A 207 8.37 8.15 1.70
CA ILE A 207 7.25 7.50 2.39
C ILE A 207 7.37 7.86 3.87
N ALA A 208 6.49 8.73 4.37
CA ALA A 208 6.42 9.02 5.79
C ALA A 208 5.24 8.27 6.41
N SER A 209 5.48 7.49 7.46
CA SER A 209 4.43 6.67 8.07
C SER A 209 4.47 6.73 9.59
N GLY A 210 3.30 6.71 10.22
CA GLY A 210 3.18 6.71 11.66
C GLY A 210 1.75 6.65 12.17
N PRO A 211 1.56 6.48 13.48
CA PRO A 211 0.24 6.48 14.10
C PRO A 211 -0.46 7.83 13.91
N LYS A 212 -1.72 7.82 13.47
CA LYS A 212 -2.52 9.03 13.22
C LYS A 212 -2.63 9.93 14.46
N ASN A 213 -2.74 9.35 15.63
CA ASN A 213 -2.87 10.07 16.90
C ASN A 213 -1.52 10.55 17.47
N ARG A 214 -0.40 10.26 16.83
CA ARG A 214 0.95 10.68 17.24
C ARG A 214 1.80 11.06 16.03
N PRO A 215 1.49 12.15 15.33
CA PRO A 215 2.19 12.53 14.08
C PRO A 215 3.70 12.73 14.28
N ASN A 216 4.14 13.16 15.48
CA ASN A 216 5.56 13.31 15.82
C ASN A 216 6.31 11.97 15.94
N ALA A 217 5.60 10.84 15.95
CA ALA A 217 6.20 9.51 15.93
C ALA A 217 6.34 8.94 14.50
N ALA A 218 6.01 9.74 13.48
CA ALA A 218 6.18 9.35 12.09
C ALA A 218 7.66 9.11 11.75
N GLN A 219 7.90 8.12 10.92
CA GLN A 219 9.19 7.76 10.39
C GLN A 219 9.17 7.97 8.88
N THR A 220 10.28 8.42 8.31
CA THR A 220 10.39 8.66 6.88
C THR A 220 11.34 7.65 6.26
N THR A 221 10.84 6.88 5.31
CA THR A 221 11.64 6.05 4.42
C THR A 221 11.94 6.83 3.14
N THR A 222 13.22 7.06 2.88
CA THR A 222 13.70 7.59 1.60
C THR A 222 14.20 6.42 0.76
N ILE A 223 13.50 6.13 -0.35
CA ILE A 223 13.92 5.10 -1.30
C ILE A 223 15.11 5.63 -2.08
N GLU A 224 16.20 4.85 -2.14
CA GLU A 224 17.40 5.19 -2.88
C GLU A 224 17.41 4.51 -4.26
N LYS A 225 16.95 3.26 -4.32
CA LYS A 225 16.93 2.47 -5.55
C LYS A 225 15.76 1.51 -5.60
N ILE A 226 15.22 1.31 -6.81
CA ILE A 226 14.23 0.27 -7.13
C ILE A 226 14.74 -0.48 -8.36
N ASP A 227 14.95 -1.78 -8.22
CA ASP A 227 15.25 -2.70 -9.32
C ASP A 227 13.99 -3.50 -9.64
N VAL A 228 13.51 -3.37 -10.87
CA VAL A 228 12.34 -4.08 -11.37
C VAL A 228 12.78 -5.37 -12.03
N ASN A 229 12.01 -6.44 -11.81
CA ASN A 229 12.30 -7.79 -12.29
C ASN A 229 13.68 -8.29 -11.84
N ALA A 230 14.07 -7.91 -10.61
CA ALA A 230 15.28 -8.39 -9.97
C ALA A 230 15.28 -9.93 -9.87
N PRO A 231 16.42 -10.59 -10.04
CA PRO A 231 16.52 -12.05 -9.97
C PRO A 231 16.49 -12.54 -8.52
N LEU A 232 15.31 -12.44 -7.87
CA LEU A 232 15.10 -12.90 -6.49
C LEU A 232 14.86 -14.41 -6.46
N ALA A 233 15.45 -15.08 -5.49
CA ALA A 233 15.20 -16.50 -5.27
C ALA A 233 13.99 -16.70 -4.34
N LYS A 234 13.06 -17.58 -4.71
CA LYS A 234 11.89 -17.89 -3.86
C LYS A 234 12.29 -18.31 -2.44
N SER A 235 13.44 -19.00 -2.30
CA SER A 235 13.98 -19.44 -1.01
C SER A 235 14.30 -18.32 -0.03
N GLU A 236 14.45 -17.07 -0.50
CA GLU A 236 14.70 -15.90 0.35
C GLU A 236 13.47 -15.50 1.17
N PHE A 237 12.28 -15.86 0.71
CA PHE A 237 11.01 -15.61 1.37
C PHE A 237 10.56 -16.76 2.26
N GLU A 238 11.07 -17.98 1.99
CA GLU A 238 10.61 -19.18 2.66
C GLU A 238 10.89 -19.19 4.15
N LEU A 239 10.02 -19.88 4.86
CA LEU A 239 10.16 -20.15 6.29
C LEU A 239 11.52 -20.79 6.59
N PRO A 240 12.33 -20.25 7.51
CA PRO A 240 13.61 -20.84 7.90
C PRO A 240 13.49 -22.30 8.33
N ALA A 241 14.52 -23.09 8.06
CA ALA A 241 14.52 -24.54 8.32
C ALA A 241 14.26 -24.88 9.80
N SER A 242 14.74 -24.03 10.72
CA SER A 242 14.49 -24.18 12.17
C SER A 242 13.01 -24.16 12.53
N LEU A 243 12.22 -23.33 11.88
CA LEU A 243 10.76 -23.25 12.10
C LEU A 243 10.01 -24.38 11.40
N ARG A 244 10.48 -24.84 10.23
CA ARG A 244 9.86 -25.98 9.51
C ARG A 244 9.96 -27.28 10.32
N GLN A 245 11.04 -27.50 11.03
CA GLN A 245 11.23 -28.69 11.88
C GLN A 245 10.35 -28.68 13.13
N GLY A 246 10.10 -27.50 13.73
CA GLY A 246 9.21 -27.33 14.87
C GLY A 246 7.73 -27.56 14.55
N ALA A 247 7.30 -27.24 13.33
CA ALA A 247 5.93 -27.45 12.87
C ALA A 247 5.59 -28.93 12.62
N SER A 248 6.57 -29.74 12.23
CA SER A 248 6.41 -31.18 12.01
C SER A 248 6.52 -32.02 13.31
N ALA A 249 6.94 -31.41 14.41
CA ALA A 249 7.15 -32.08 15.70
C ALA A 249 5.99 -31.92 16.71
N LYS A 250 4.83 -31.36 16.31
CA LYS A 250 3.63 -31.44 17.16
C LYS A 250 3.05 -32.87 17.06
N PRO A 251 3.14 -33.70 18.12
CA PRO A 251 2.42 -34.97 18.14
C PRO A 251 0.92 -34.68 18.20
N ASP A 252 0.15 -35.53 17.53
CA ASP A 252 -1.27 -35.66 17.77
C ASP A 252 -1.51 -35.89 19.29
N ALA A 253 -1.72 -34.81 20.04
CA ALA A 253 -2.07 -34.90 21.44
C ALA A 253 -3.57 -34.96 21.57
N GLU A 254 -3.98 -36.22 21.78
CA GLU A 254 -5.09 -36.66 22.65
C GLU A 254 -6.51 -36.41 22.15
N LYS A 255 -6.98 -37.47 21.49
CA LYS A 255 -8.34 -37.95 21.69
C LYS A 255 -8.39 -38.63 23.08
N HIS A 256 -9.04 -38.00 24.01
CA HIS A 256 -9.71 -38.64 25.13
C HIS A 256 -11.00 -37.88 25.44
#